data_cd41b652694b2847d47d4dd64e1625b9
#
_entry.id   cd41b652694b2847d47d4dd64e1625b9
#
_cell.length_a   1.000
_cell.length_b   1.000
_cell.length_c   1.000
_cell.angle_alpha   90.00
_cell.angle_beta   90.00
_cell.angle_gamma   90.00
#
_symmetry.space_group_name_H-M   'P 1'
#
loop_
_entity.id
_entity.type
_entity.pdbx_description
1 polymer ?
#
loop_
_entity_poly.entity_id
_entity_poly.type
_entity_poly.pdbx_seq_one_letter_code
_entity_poly.pdbx_strand_id
1 'polypeptide(L)'
;MRLFRTLILACGLLPLFPWPSDAQRSLTIGAQSAPSGMDPHYHSSNPNNAVLRQIFETLVDFDTSGRLVPRLAESWRPIDDLTWEFKLREGVTFHDGTPFTAEDIAFSYARVPGITNSPGPFTPFVRSIAAIEIPEPRRVLIRTKEPNPFLDWDLSNVMILSRSLHASATLADFNAGRAMIGTGAYRHVSYTLGERHEITRHPTYWGGAQPWDRVVTRFISNAGARVATLLSGDVDLIDFVPVQDVQRLSNDARLAVFGVASNGTAYLFPDAARDPSPFVTDKQGRVLERNPLRDARVRRALSLAINRQGIVDRLLMGQGMPAEQFAAPAVADRAPDMPPPRYDLDQARSLLREAGYPDGFRITLHSPNGWFASDTDVAQAIAQGWTRIGIETRVEVLPPANLFTRATAREFSMFMTTYTSSIAANTLRQVLMTKNNETGAGPFNRQHYSNPAMDAPLAEALRTMDTNRRNALTAQAMRIGIDDAGVIPIFYLKVSWAGIRNKVKYDASPSWYTNALLASPP
;
A
#
# COMPACT_ATOMS: atom_id res chain seq x y z
N MET A 1 -91.64 4.46 -36.92
CA MET A 1 -90.70 3.34 -36.92
C MET A 1 -89.30 3.92 -37.02
N ARG A 2 -88.56 4.02 -35.96
CA ARG A 2 -87.14 4.45 -35.94
C ARG A 2 -86.33 3.40 -35.21
N LEU A 3 -85.41 2.73 -35.96
CA LEU A 3 -84.46 1.78 -35.44
C LEU A 3 -83.30 2.52 -34.75
N PHE A 4 -83.08 2.23 -33.44
CA PHE A 4 -81.89 2.61 -32.71
C PHE A 4 -80.84 1.51 -32.92
N ARG A 5 -79.70 1.86 -33.52
CA ARG A 5 -78.51 1.01 -33.55
C ARG A 5 -77.62 1.36 -32.32
N THR A 6 -77.49 0.39 -31.45
CA THR A 6 -76.59 0.47 -30.30
C THR A 6 -75.16 0.09 -30.73
N LEU A 7 -74.22 1.01 -30.59
CA LEU A 7 -72.80 0.81 -30.86
C LEU A 7 -72.17 0.33 -29.56
N ILE A 8 -71.70 -0.90 -29.50
CA ILE A 8 -70.90 -1.45 -28.38
C ILE A 8 -69.46 -1.09 -28.61
N LEU A 9 -68.90 -0.19 -27.77
CA LEU A 9 -67.47 0.14 -27.72
C LEU A 9 -66.77 -0.93 -26.90
N ALA A 10 -66.01 -1.83 -27.54
CA ALA A 10 -65.16 -2.79 -26.88
C ALA A 10 -63.85 -2.09 -26.47
N CYS A 11 -63.72 -1.71 -25.20
CA CYS A 11 -62.47 -1.24 -24.58
C CYS A 11 -61.53 -2.46 -24.42
N GLY A 12 -60.55 -2.60 -25.33
CA GLY A 12 -59.50 -3.57 -25.23
C GLY A 12 -58.57 -3.22 -24.07
N LEU A 13 -58.61 -3.95 -22.97
CA LEU A 13 -57.59 -3.98 -21.92
C LEU A 13 -56.34 -4.66 -22.47
N LEU A 14 -55.37 -3.85 -22.87
CA LEU A 14 -54.00 -4.35 -23.11
C LEU A 14 -53.38 -4.74 -21.75
N PRO A 15 -52.91 -5.99 -21.57
CA PRO A 15 -52.22 -6.35 -20.35
C PRO A 15 -50.89 -5.56 -20.30
N LEU A 16 -50.74 -4.68 -19.31
CA LEU A 16 -49.46 -4.10 -18.89
C LEU A 16 -48.64 -5.26 -18.32
N PHE A 17 -47.78 -5.86 -19.16
CA PHE A 17 -46.72 -6.70 -18.67
C PHE A 17 -45.75 -5.79 -17.88
N PRO A 18 -45.55 -6.03 -16.57
CA PRO A 18 -44.51 -5.34 -15.86
C PRO A 18 -43.18 -5.76 -16.53
N TRP A 19 -42.46 -4.80 -17.11
CA TRP A 19 -41.08 -5.04 -17.46
C TRP A 19 -40.35 -5.45 -16.18
N PRO A 20 -39.53 -6.51 -16.21
CA PRO A 20 -38.72 -6.84 -15.05
C PRO A 20 -37.86 -5.63 -14.75
N SER A 21 -38.13 -4.94 -13.64
CA SER A 21 -37.18 -3.99 -13.08
C SER A 21 -35.95 -4.79 -12.74
N ASP A 22 -34.85 -4.61 -13.47
CA ASP A 22 -33.55 -5.14 -13.08
C ASP A 22 -33.32 -4.69 -11.63
N ALA A 23 -33.36 -5.66 -10.70
CA ALA A 23 -33.20 -5.37 -9.29
C ALA A 23 -31.85 -4.69 -9.10
N GLN A 24 -31.87 -3.44 -8.65
CA GLN A 24 -30.67 -2.61 -8.46
C GLN A 24 -29.61 -3.37 -7.67
N ARG A 25 -28.48 -3.69 -8.30
CA ARG A 25 -27.37 -4.42 -7.68
C ARG A 25 -26.62 -3.50 -6.73
N SER A 26 -26.77 -3.73 -5.43
CA SER A 26 -26.07 -2.95 -4.41
C SER A 26 -24.98 -3.78 -3.72
N LEU A 27 -23.88 -3.12 -3.36
CA LEU A 27 -22.77 -3.67 -2.58
C LEU A 27 -22.55 -2.80 -1.34
N THR A 28 -22.50 -3.44 -0.17
CA THR A 28 -22.13 -2.77 1.09
C THR A 28 -20.79 -3.31 1.58
N ILE A 29 -19.81 -2.43 1.73
CA ILE A 29 -18.44 -2.76 2.18
C ILE A 29 -18.25 -2.25 3.61
N GLY A 30 -17.78 -3.11 4.52
CA GLY A 30 -17.28 -2.72 5.84
C GLY A 30 -15.76 -2.54 5.79
N ALA A 31 -15.29 -1.31 5.71
CA ALA A 31 -13.87 -0.98 5.63
C ALA A 31 -13.30 -0.56 6.99
N GLN A 32 -12.03 -0.92 7.26
CA GLN A 32 -11.36 -0.62 8.54
C GLN A 32 -11.16 0.88 8.77
N SER A 33 -10.84 1.63 7.73
CA SER A 33 -10.40 3.02 7.86
C SER A 33 -11.10 3.94 6.87
N ALA A 34 -11.50 5.12 7.35
CA ALA A 34 -12.03 6.19 6.52
C ALA A 34 -10.89 7.02 5.89
N PRO A 35 -11.15 7.68 4.73
CA PRO A 35 -10.23 8.67 4.19
C PRO A 35 -10.16 9.89 5.13
N SER A 36 -8.98 10.49 5.22
CA SER A 36 -8.74 11.70 6.02
C SER A 36 -9.21 12.98 5.33
N GLY A 37 -9.60 12.89 4.07
CA GLY A 37 -10.13 13.96 3.23
C GLY A 37 -10.44 13.44 1.84
N MET A 38 -11.31 14.14 1.10
CA MET A 38 -11.79 13.70 -0.21
C MET A 38 -11.07 14.37 -1.40
N ASP A 39 -10.13 15.30 -1.16
CA ASP A 39 -9.26 15.83 -2.22
C ASP A 39 -8.24 14.76 -2.63
N PRO A 40 -8.21 14.34 -3.91
CA PRO A 40 -7.33 13.26 -4.38
C PRO A 40 -5.83 13.60 -4.34
N HIS A 41 -5.45 14.86 -4.11
CA HIS A 41 -4.07 15.28 -3.92
C HIS A 41 -3.69 15.61 -2.47
N TYR A 42 -4.64 15.41 -1.50
CA TYR A 42 -4.40 15.80 -0.12
C TYR A 42 -3.58 14.77 0.68
N HIS A 43 -3.91 13.50 0.61
CA HIS A 43 -3.24 12.48 1.42
C HIS A 43 -2.99 11.19 0.64
N SER A 44 -1.73 10.91 0.34
CA SER A 44 -1.28 9.64 -0.25
C SER A 44 -1.30 8.53 0.82
N SER A 45 -2.47 7.94 1.03
CA SER A 45 -2.68 6.83 1.96
C SER A 45 -3.65 5.79 1.41
N ASN A 46 -3.55 4.55 1.89
CA ASN A 46 -4.42 3.47 1.42
C ASN A 46 -5.92 3.75 1.58
N PRO A 47 -6.42 4.26 2.72
CA PRO A 47 -7.85 4.57 2.87
C PRO A 47 -8.34 5.62 1.87
N ASN A 48 -7.54 6.68 1.63
CA ASN A 48 -7.86 7.70 0.65
C ASN A 48 -7.89 7.11 -0.77
N ASN A 49 -6.85 6.37 -1.15
CA ASN A 49 -6.74 5.75 -2.47
C ASN A 49 -7.86 4.74 -2.73
N ALA A 50 -8.22 3.91 -1.74
CA ALA A 50 -9.30 2.93 -1.87
C ALA A 50 -10.65 3.57 -2.23
N VAL A 51 -10.95 4.74 -1.65
CA VAL A 51 -12.18 5.48 -1.90
C VAL A 51 -12.11 6.27 -3.20
N LEU A 52 -11.02 7.02 -3.40
CA LEU A 52 -10.94 8.04 -4.45
C LEU A 52 -10.67 7.46 -5.85
N ARG A 53 -9.96 6.31 -5.97
CA ARG A 53 -9.73 5.63 -7.26
C ARG A 53 -10.98 5.10 -7.95
N GLN A 54 -12.10 5.04 -7.28
CA GLN A 54 -13.38 4.70 -7.87
C GLN A 54 -13.99 5.88 -8.65
N ILE A 55 -13.59 7.12 -8.30
CA ILE A 55 -14.12 8.38 -8.81
C ILE A 55 -13.13 9.07 -9.74
N PHE A 56 -11.85 9.07 -9.38
CA PHE A 56 -10.76 9.68 -10.13
C PHE A 56 -9.81 8.61 -10.66
N GLU A 57 -9.26 8.83 -11.84
CA GLU A 57 -8.31 7.92 -12.44
C GLU A 57 -6.92 8.55 -12.59
N THR A 58 -5.94 7.71 -12.79
CA THR A 58 -4.54 8.07 -13.05
C THR A 58 -4.22 7.84 -14.53
N LEU A 59 -3.05 8.26 -15.02
CA LEU A 59 -2.61 7.92 -16.38
C LEU A 59 -2.43 6.42 -16.57
N VAL A 60 -1.81 5.79 -15.60
CA VAL A 60 -1.54 4.34 -15.53
C VAL A 60 -1.89 3.84 -14.13
N ASP A 61 -2.23 2.56 -13.98
CA ASP A 61 -2.61 1.97 -12.70
C ASP A 61 -2.02 0.57 -12.55
N PHE A 62 -2.25 -0.10 -11.43
CA PHE A 62 -1.84 -1.48 -11.19
C PHE A 62 -2.99 -2.45 -11.38
N ASP A 63 -2.71 -3.60 -12.00
CA ASP A 63 -3.59 -4.75 -11.96
C ASP A 63 -3.48 -5.49 -10.60
N THR A 64 -4.29 -6.53 -10.42
CA THR A 64 -4.29 -7.36 -9.20
C THR A 64 -3.02 -8.22 -9.05
N SER A 65 -2.13 -8.24 -10.03
CA SER A 65 -0.81 -8.85 -9.92
C SER A 65 0.31 -7.84 -9.59
N GLY A 66 -0.02 -6.55 -9.47
CA GLY A 66 0.95 -5.47 -9.19
C GLY A 66 1.68 -4.96 -10.43
N ARG A 67 1.25 -5.29 -11.66
CA ARG A 67 1.82 -4.78 -12.91
C ARG A 67 1.13 -3.49 -13.33
N LEU A 68 1.90 -2.54 -13.87
CA LEU A 68 1.34 -1.33 -14.46
C LEU A 68 0.50 -1.65 -15.70
N VAL A 69 -0.68 -1.07 -15.76
CA VAL A 69 -1.66 -1.24 -16.86
C VAL A 69 -2.17 0.12 -17.35
N PRO A 70 -2.59 0.22 -18.62
CA PRO A 70 -3.20 1.42 -19.18
C PRO A 70 -4.46 1.87 -18.45
N ARG A 71 -4.60 3.21 -18.23
CA ARG A 71 -5.83 3.87 -17.77
C ARG A 71 -6.16 5.04 -18.69
N LEU A 72 -5.99 6.28 -18.24
CA LEU A 72 -6.20 7.46 -19.09
C LEU A 72 -5.14 7.58 -20.19
N ALA A 73 -3.96 6.97 -20.03
CA ALA A 73 -3.03 6.70 -21.11
C ALA A 73 -3.27 5.29 -21.69
N GLU A 74 -3.33 5.16 -23.03
CA GLU A 74 -3.39 3.89 -23.75
C GLU A 74 -2.03 3.18 -23.77
N SER A 75 -0.96 3.96 -23.85
CA SER A 75 0.43 3.49 -23.85
C SER A 75 1.37 4.58 -23.37
N TRP A 76 2.54 4.15 -22.91
CA TRP A 76 3.63 5.05 -22.52
C TRP A 76 4.98 4.37 -22.74
N ARG A 77 6.01 5.19 -22.93
CA ARG A 77 7.40 4.73 -23.06
C ARG A 77 8.38 5.87 -22.83
N PRO A 78 9.59 5.60 -22.37
CA PRO A 78 10.68 6.55 -22.49
C PRO A 78 11.07 6.69 -23.98
N ILE A 79 11.29 7.90 -24.45
CA ILE A 79 11.80 8.18 -25.81
C ILE A 79 13.28 8.59 -25.77
N ASP A 80 13.75 9.05 -24.64
CA ASP A 80 15.15 9.23 -24.27
C ASP A 80 15.28 9.14 -22.73
N ASP A 81 16.48 9.34 -22.18
CA ASP A 81 16.76 9.20 -20.75
C ASP A 81 15.99 10.20 -19.87
N LEU A 82 15.55 11.33 -20.43
CA LEU A 82 14.88 12.40 -19.71
C LEU A 82 13.42 12.58 -20.10
N THR A 83 12.97 11.95 -21.17
CA THR A 83 11.65 12.23 -21.75
C THR A 83 10.81 10.97 -21.89
N TRP A 84 9.62 11.02 -21.33
CA TRP A 84 8.59 9.99 -21.47
C TRP A 84 7.45 10.47 -22.35
N GLU A 85 6.98 9.62 -23.26
CA GLU A 85 5.81 9.82 -24.09
C GLU A 85 4.62 9.07 -23.53
N PHE A 86 3.48 9.75 -23.38
CA PHE A 86 2.18 9.17 -23.02
C PHE A 86 1.18 9.44 -24.14
N LYS A 87 0.53 8.40 -24.64
CA LYS A 87 -0.57 8.49 -25.61
C LYS A 87 -1.90 8.39 -24.86
N LEU A 88 -2.73 9.42 -24.95
CA LEU A 88 -3.98 9.52 -24.21
C LEU A 88 -5.11 8.75 -24.88
N ARG A 89 -6.00 8.22 -24.06
CA ARG A 89 -7.22 7.54 -24.45
C ARG A 89 -8.20 8.52 -25.09
N GLU A 90 -8.88 8.07 -26.13
CA GLU A 90 -9.91 8.86 -26.82
C GLU A 90 -11.28 8.67 -26.17
N GLY A 91 -12.12 9.72 -26.24
CA GLY A 91 -13.54 9.67 -25.85
C GLY A 91 -13.78 9.60 -24.35
N VAL A 92 -12.76 9.82 -23.51
CA VAL A 92 -12.93 9.91 -22.06
C VAL A 92 -13.59 11.23 -21.69
N THR A 93 -14.59 11.17 -20.81
CA THR A 93 -15.26 12.34 -20.24
C THR A 93 -15.25 12.29 -18.72
N PHE A 94 -15.27 13.45 -18.10
CA PHE A 94 -15.59 13.59 -16.68
C PHE A 94 -17.06 13.28 -16.41
N HIS A 95 -17.43 13.09 -15.16
CA HIS A 95 -18.79 12.75 -14.74
C HIS A 95 -19.88 13.75 -15.17
N ASP A 96 -19.51 14.99 -15.42
CA ASP A 96 -20.41 16.04 -15.89
C ASP A 96 -20.52 16.09 -17.43
N GLY A 97 -19.76 15.25 -18.13
CA GLY A 97 -19.71 15.18 -19.60
C GLY A 97 -18.61 16.02 -20.24
N THR A 98 -17.87 16.83 -19.49
CA THR A 98 -16.70 17.56 -20.02
C THR A 98 -15.63 16.58 -20.52
N PRO A 99 -14.98 16.82 -21.69
CA PRO A 99 -13.94 15.94 -22.19
C PRO A 99 -12.67 16.03 -21.35
N PHE A 100 -12.03 14.89 -21.16
CA PHE A 100 -10.67 14.79 -20.62
C PHE A 100 -9.64 15.21 -21.68
N THR A 101 -8.67 16.04 -21.30
CA THR A 101 -7.66 16.62 -22.19
C THR A 101 -6.24 16.52 -21.61
N ALA A 102 -5.25 16.78 -22.45
CA ALA A 102 -3.84 16.82 -22.01
C ALA A 102 -3.55 17.96 -21.02
N GLU A 103 -4.30 19.05 -21.09
CA GLU A 103 -4.20 20.19 -20.16
C GLU A 103 -4.61 19.80 -18.73
N ASP A 104 -5.50 18.83 -18.57
CA ASP A 104 -5.90 18.31 -17.27
C ASP A 104 -4.73 17.59 -16.57
N ILE A 105 -3.85 16.94 -17.34
CA ILE A 105 -2.64 16.31 -16.84
C ILE A 105 -1.65 17.36 -16.33
N ALA A 106 -1.36 18.36 -17.17
CA ALA A 106 -0.46 19.44 -16.81
C ALA A 106 -0.95 20.20 -15.57
N PHE A 107 -2.26 20.50 -15.51
CA PHE A 107 -2.90 21.09 -14.36
C PHE A 107 -2.77 20.22 -13.10
N SER A 108 -3.09 18.93 -13.20
CA SER A 108 -3.09 18.02 -12.05
C SER A 108 -1.73 17.93 -11.41
N TYR A 109 -0.66 17.75 -12.21
CA TYR A 109 0.69 17.64 -11.67
C TYR A 109 1.24 18.97 -11.14
N ALA A 110 0.90 20.10 -11.78
CA ALA A 110 1.25 21.44 -11.28
C ALA A 110 0.53 21.79 -9.98
N ARG A 111 -0.69 21.27 -9.75
CA ARG A 111 -1.48 21.51 -8.53
C ARG A 111 -0.86 20.86 -7.28
N VAL A 112 -0.26 19.69 -7.42
CA VAL A 112 0.23 18.87 -6.29
C VAL A 112 1.15 19.63 -5.33
N PRO A 113 2.18 20.38 -5.75
CA PRO A 113 3.06 21.10 -4.83
C PRO A 113 2.37 22.23 -4.05
N GLY A 114 1.21 22.70 -4.52
CA GLY A 114 0.41 23.76 -3.87
C GLY A 114 -0.48 23.27 -2.73
N ILE A 115 -0.58 21.96 -2.51
CA ILE A 115 -1.40 21.40 -1.42
C ILE A 115 -0.68 21.56 -0.08
N THR A 116 -1.26 22.35 0.80
CA THR A 116 -0.70 22.64 2.13
C THR A 116 -1.28 21.73 3.20
N ASN A 117 -0.56 21.58 4.32
CA ASN A 117 -0.99 20.82 5.51
C ASN A 117 -1.35 19.35 5.22
N SER A 118 -0.78 18.78 4.16
CA SER A 118 -0.97 17.36 3.83
C SER A 118 -0.23 16.47 4.83
N PRO A 119 -0.90 15.47 5.44
CA PRO A 119 -0.23 14.49 6.30
C PRO A 119 0.62 13.47 5.52
N GLY A 120 0.38 13.34 4.19
CA GLY A 120 1.15 12.49 3.28
C GLY A 120 1.12 13.08 1.87
N PRO A 121 2.04 14.03 1.56
CA PRO A 121 2.00 14.79 0.32
C PRO A 121 2.33 13.94 -0.92
N PHE A 122 1.71 14.29 -2.05
CA PHE A 122 2.01 13.70 -3.36
C PHE A 122 3.22 14.33 -4.07
N THR A 123 3.81 15.39 -3.51
CA THR A 123 4.97 16.09 -4.08
C THR A 123 6.13 15.16 -4.49
N PRO A 124 6.46 14.10 -3.74
CA PRO A 124 7.52 13.17 -4.16
C PRO A 124 7.30 12.54 -5.53
N PHE A 125 6.05 12.32 -5.95
CA PHE A 125 5.69 11.67 -7.21
C PHE A 125 5.78 12.60 -8.44
N VAL A 126 5.79 13.91 -8.23
CA VAL A 126 5.86 14.90 -9.34
C VAL A 126 7.14 15.72 -9.34
N ARG A 127 7.97 15.61 -8.30
CA ARG A 127 9.17 16.46 -8.12
C ARG A 127 10.22 16.30 -9.22
N SER A 128 10.28 15.11 -9.85
CA SER A 128 11.21 14.83 -10.95
C SER A 128 10.80 15.53 -12.24
N ILE A 129 9.57 15.97 -12.39
CA ILE A 129 9.05 16.62 -13.59
C ILE A 129 9.72 17.99 -13.75
N ALA A 130 10.34 18.21 -14.91
CA ALA A 130 10.91 19.49 -15.33
C ALA A 130 9.94 20.28 -16.19
N ALA A 131 9.29 19.61 -17.17
CA ALA A 131 8.33 20.21 -18.09
C ALA A 131 7.32 19.18 -18.59
N ILE A 132 6.15 19.67 -19.00
CA ILE A 132 5.12 18.90 -19.69
C ILE A 132 4.83 19.63 -21.00
N GLU A 133 4.99 18.93 -22.12
CA GLU A 133 4.76 19.44 -23.47
C GLU A 133 3.58 18.68 -24.09
N ILE A 134 2.73 19.39 -24.83
CA ILE A 134 1.55 18.85 -25.50
C ILE A 134 1.70 19.10 -27.00
N PRO A 135 2.49 18.30 -27.73
CA PRO A 135 2.70 18.53 -29.18
C PRO A 135 1.45 18.22 -30.00
N GLU A 136 0.55 17.37 -29.49
CA GLU A 136 -0.72 16.98 -30.10
C GLU A 136 -1.77 16.77 -29.02
N PRO A 137 -3.08 16.87 -29.31
CA PRO A 137 -4.17 16.79 -28.31
C PRO A 137 -4.16 15.51 -27.46
N ARG A 138 -3.61 14.41 -28.01
CA ARG A 138 -3.56 13.09 -27.34
C ARG A 138 -2.13 12.60 -27.07
N ARG A 139 -1.14 13.43 -27.22
CA ARG A 139 0.26 13.11 -27.01
C ARG A 139 0.86 14.05 -25.99
N VAL A 140 1.33 13.51 -24.88
CA VAL A 140 1.96 14.26 -23.80
C VAL A 140 3.40 13.80 -23.65
N LEU A 141 4.33 14.74 -23.66
CA LEU A 141 5.73 14.51 -23.34
C LEU A 141 6.01 15.06 -21.96
N ILE A 142 6.50 14.20 -21.07
CA ILE A 142 6.88 14.57 -19.70
C ILE A 142 8.40 14.47 -19.62
N ARG A 143 9.04 15.63 -19.47
CA ARG A 143 10.50 15.74 -19.30
C ARG A 143 10.84 15.76 -17.83
N THR A 144 11.81 14.97 -17.43
CA THR A 144 12.33 14.90 -16.07
C THR A 144 13.65 15.69 -15.94
N LYS A 145 13.97 16.13 -14.72
CA LYS A 145 15.20 16.85 -14.38
C LYS A 145 16.45 15.98 -14.48
N GLU A 146 16.28 14.69 -14.19
CA GLU A 146 17.27 13.63 -14.22
C GLU A 146 16.61 12.36 -14.74
N PRO A 147 17.36 11.34 -15.24
CA PRO A 147 16.78 10.07 -15.60
C PRO A 147 15.91 9.51 -14.46
N ASN A 148 14.63 9.26 -14.74
CA ASN A 148 13.70 8.66 -13.78
C ASN A 148 13.06 7.42 -14.41
N PRO A 149 13.62 6.23 -14.19
CA PRO A 149 13.09 4.98 -14.73
C PRO A 149 11.78 4.50 -14.06
N PHE A 150 11.30 5.23 -13.06
CA PHE A 150 10.08 4.93 -12.30
C PHE A 150 9.00 6.02 -12.46
N LEU A 151 9.11 6.86 -13.50
CA LEU A 151 8.15 7.95 -13.70
C LEU A 151 6.73 7.42 -13.88
N ASP A 152 6.54 6.33 -14.60
CA ASP A 152 5.24 5.68 -14.79
C ASP A 152 4.65 5.18 -13.45
N TRP A 153 5.49 4.62 -12.58
CA TRP A 153 5.09 4.26 -11.22
C TRP A 153 4.75 5.49 -10.37
N ASP A 154 5.55 6.54 -10.43
CA ASP A 154 5.27 7.80 -9.74
C ASP A 154 3.89 8.34 -10.14
N LEU A 155 3.62 8.41 -11.44
CA LEU A 155 2.39 8.95 -12.00
C LEU A 155 1.16 8.07 -11.77
N SER A 156 1.34 6.76 -11.53
CA SER A 156 0.26 5.87 -11.11
C SER A 156 -0.36 6.24 -9.75
N ASN A 157 0.34 7.07 -8.97
CA ASN A 157 -0.16 7.53 -7.68
C ASN A 157 -0.96 8.85 -7.76
N VAL A 158 -0.83 9.62 -8.84
CA VAL A 158 -1.43 10.96 -8.94
C VAL A 158 -2.67 10.93 -9.82
N MET A 159 -3.82 11.12 -9.21
CA MET A 159 -5.12 11.15 -9.88
C MET A 159 -5.28 12.42 -10.72
N ILE A 160 -5.96 12.31 -11.86
CA ILE A 160 -6.18 13.43 -12.78
C ILE A 160 -7.46 14.17 -12.43
N LEU A 161 -7.35 15.48 -12.39
CA LEU A 161 -8.41 16.45 -12.13
C LEU A 161 -8.68 17.30 -13.37
N SER A 162 -9.92 17.70 -13.58
CA SER A 162 -10.26 18.65 -14.64
C SER A 162 -9.75 20.04 -14.33
N ARG A 163 -9.01 20.64 -15.25
CA ARG A 163 -8.56 22.03 -15.12
C ARG A 163 -9.74 23.00 -15.02
N SER A 164 -10.77 22.80 -15.83
CA SER A 164 -11.94 23.69 -15.87
C SER A 164 -12.79 23.63 -14.61
N LEU A 165 -12.90 22.45 -13.97
CA LEU A 165 -13.75 22.24 -12.81
C LEU A 165 -13.02 22.46 -11.48
N HIS A 166 -11.71 22.20 -11.42
CA HIS A 166 -10.99 22.13 -10.16
C HIS A 166 -9.92 23.21 -9.95
N ALA A 167 -9.79 24.18 -10.87
CA ALA A 167 -8.77 25.23 -10.77
C ALA A 167 -8.84 26.03 -9.46
N SER A 168 -10.05 26.23 -8.92
CA SER A 168 -10.27 26.92 -7.65
C SER A 168 -10.78 26.01 -6.52
N ALA A 169 -10.87 24.69 -6.76
CA ALA A 169 -11.42 23.75 -5.80
C ALA A 169 -10.51 23.58 -4.57
N THR A 170 -11.09 23.71 -3.40
CA THR A 170 -10.44 23.55 -2.11
C THR A 170 -10.73 22.17 -1.50
N LEU A 171 -9.96 21.77 -0.47
CA LEU A 171 -10.25 20.57 0.31
C LEU A 171 -11.70 20.56 0.84
N ALA A 172 -12.24 21.73 1.22
CA ALA A 172 -13.61 21.85 1.69
C ALA A 172 -14.64 21.55 0.58
N ASP A 173 -14.36 21.90 -0.68
CA ASP A 173 -15.22 21.59 -1.81
C ASP A 173 -15.25 20.10 -2.12
N PHE A 174 -14.11 19.43 -2.04
CA PHE A 174 -14.03 17.96 -2.16
C PHE A 174 -14.76 17.27 -1.00
N ASN A 175 -14.53 17.69 0.24
CA ASN A 175 -15.18 17.10 1.42
C ASN A 175 -16.71 17.30 1.40
N ALA A 176 -17.19 18.42 0.84
CA ALA A 176 -18.61 18.69 0.66
C ALA A 176 -19.23 18.03 -0.58
N GLY A 177 -18.44 17.28 -1.36
CA GLY A 177 -18.90 16.58 -2.57
C GLY A 177 -19.01 17.45 -3.84
N ARG A 178 -18.89 18.79 -3.75
CA ARG A 178 -19.04 19.70 -4.89
C ARG A 178 -17.99 19.50 -5.97
N ALA A 179 -16.76 19.14 -5.55
CA ALA A 179 -15.64 18.89 -6.45
C ALA A 179 -15.40 17.39 -6.73
N MET A 180 -16.32 16.50 -6.36
CA MET A 180 -16.18 15.05 -6.55
C MET A 180 -16.59 14.61 -7.96
N ILE A 181 -15.97 15.21 -8.97
CA ILE A 181 -16.25 15.01 -10.40
C ILE A 181 -14.96 14.49 -11.06
N GLY A 182 -14.88 13.20 -11.29
CA GLY A 182 -13.74 12.52 -11.92
C GLY A 182 -14.11 11.87 -13.24
N THR A 183 -13.21 11.06 -13.78
CA THR A 183 -13.40 10.23 -14.98
C THR A 183 -13.76 8.78 -14.64
N GLY A 184 -13.79 8.43 -13.36
CA GLY A 184 -13.84 7.06 -12.87
C GLY A 184 -15.17 6.34 -13.07
N ALA A 185 -15.14 5.07 -12.75
CA ALA A 185 -16.24 4.11 -12.96
C ALA A 185 -17.48 4.38 -12.09
N TYR A 186 -17.31 5.14 -11.01
CA TYR A 186 -18.40 5.49 -10.10
C TYR A 186 -18.45 6.99 -9.84
N ARG A 187 -19.68 7.49 -9.64
CA ARG A 187 -19.98 8.88 -9.29
C ARG A 187 -20.22 9.01 -7.80
N HIS A 188 -19.70 10.06 -7.20
CA HIS A 188 -19.96 10.40 -5.80
C HIS A 188 -21.44 10.74 -5.58
N VAL A 189 -22.00 10.27 -4.46
CA VAL A 189 -23.36 10.62 -4.01
C VAL A 189 -23.29 11.36 -2.67
N SER A 190 -22.65 10.78 -1.66
CA SER A 190 -22.55 11.41 -0.34
C SER A 190 -21.36 10.85 0.44
N TYR A 191 -20.82 11.68 1.33
CA TYR A 191 -19.80 11.30 2.29
C TYR A 191 -20.12 11.86 3.67
N THR A 192 -20.24 10.99 4.67
CA THR A 192 -20.31 11.36 6.09
C THR A 192 -18.97 11.03 6.72
N LEU A 193 -18.29 12.06 7.24
CA LEU A 193 -16.92 11.95 7.74
C LEU A 193 -16.77 10.82 8.76
N GLY A 194 -15.88 9.89 8.47
CA GLY A 194 -15.55 8.77 9.35
C GLY A 194 -16.60 7.67 9.43
N GLU A 195 -17.76 7.81 8.80
CA GLU A 195 -18.88 6.87 8.93
C GLU A 195 -19.20 6.14 7.63
N ARG A 196 -19.42 6.89 6.54
CA ARG A 196 -20.02 6.31 5.33
C ARG A 196 -19.65 7.10 4.08
N HIS A 197 -19.41 6.35 2.99
CA HIS A 197 -19.30 6.88 1.64
C HIS A 197 -20.26 6.15 0.71
N GLU A 198 -20.97 6.87 -0.15
CA GLU A 198 -21.90 6.32 -1.13
C GLU A 198 -21.55 6.78 -2.52
N ILE A 199 -21.55 5.84 -3.46
CA ILE A 199 -21.29 6.05 -4.88
C ILE A 199 -22.30 5.29 -5.74
N THR A 200 -22.51 5.76 -6.97
CA THR A 200 -23.36 5.10 -7.97
C THR A 200 -22.56 4.84 -9.25
N ARG A 201 -22.95 3.84 -10.01
CA ARG A 201 -22.34 3.51 -11.29
C ARG A 201 -22.37 4.72 -12.25
N HIS A 202 -21.22 4.95 -12.92
CA HIS A 202 -21.16 5.88 -14.05
C HIS A 202 -21.68 5.18 -15.31
N PRO A 203 -22.86 5.57 -15.85
CA PRO A 203 -23.51 4.79 -16.90
C PRO A 203 -22.76 4.80 -18.24
N THR A 204 -21.98 5.83 -18.51
CA THR A 204 -21.20 6.02 -19.74
C THR A 204 -19.70 5.92 -19.53
N TYR A 205 -19.28 5.15 -18.51
CA TYR A 205 -17.87 4.98 -18.22
C TYR A 205 -17.14 4.33 -19.41
N TRP A 206 -16.03 4.92 -19.82
CA TRP A 206 -15.24 4.47 -20.98
C TRP A 206 -14.73 3.02 -20.85
N GLY A 207 -14.48 2.56 -19.63
CA GLY A 207 -14.00 1.20 -19.32
C GLY A 207 -15.12 0.14 -19.24
N GLY A 208 -16.35 0.49 -19.66
CA GLY A 208 -17.50 -0.42 -19.69
C GLY A 208 -18.35 -0.43 -18.42
N ALA A 209 -19.47 -1.13 -18.50
CA ALA A 209 -20.45 -1.18 -17.41
C ALA A 209 -19.90 -1.87 -16.17
N GLN A 210 -20.03 -1.21 -15.04
CA GLN A 210 -19.65 -1.77 -13.74
C GLN A 210 -20.79 -2.65 -13.17
N PRO A 211 -20.45 -3.68 -12.38
CA PRO A 211 -21.44 -4.66 -11.93
C PRO A 211 -22.41 -4.14 -10.87
N TRP A 212 -22.02 -3.10 -10.11
CA TRP A 212 -22.80 -2.57 -9.01
C TRP A 212 -23.42 -1.23 -9.36
N ASP A 213 -24.73 -1.08 -9.24
CA ASP A 213 -25.43 0.18 -9.47
C ASP A 213 -25.19 1.19 -8.36
N ARG A 214 -25.07 0.68 -7.13
CA ARG A 214 -24.86 1.45 -5.91
C ARG A 214 -23.87 0.74 -5.00
N VAL A 215 -22.94 1.50 -4.45
CA VAL A 215 -21.98 0.99 -3.46
C VAL A 215 -22.00 1.87 -2.22
N VAL A 216 -22.06 1.23 -1.07
CA VAL A 216 -21.96 1.89 0.24
C VAL A 216 -20.75 1.35 0.97
N THR A 217 -19.80 2.20 1.30
CA THR A 217 -18.70 1.85 2.20
C THR A 217 -19.00 2.40 3.59
N ARG A 218 -19.06 1.51 4.59
CA ARG A 218 -19.18 1.83 6.02
C ARG A 218 -17.81 1.68 6.66
N PHE A 219 -17.37 2.70 7.40
CA PHE A 219 -16.07 2.68 8.07
C PHE A 219 -16.24 2.14 9.49
N ILE A 220 -15.71 0.94 9.75
CA ILE A 220 -15.87 0.19 11.00
C ILE A 220 -14.48 -0.17 11.51
N SER A 221 -13.88 0.68 12.33
CA SER A 221 -12.50 0.52 12.81
C SER A 221 -12.30 -0.69 13.73
N ASN A 222 -13.29 -0.99 14.59
CA ASN A 222 -13.23 -2.15 15.46
C ASN A 222 -13.36 -3.45 14.66
N ALA A 223 -12.35 -4.30 14.69
CA ALA A 223 -12.28 -5.53 13.89
C ALA A 223 -13.38 -6.53 14.25
N GLY A 224 -13.68 -6.70 15.55
CA GLY A 224 -14.76 -7.59 16.00
C GLY A 224 -16.15 -7.12 15.55
N ALA A 225 -16.42 -5.81 15.63
CA ALA A 225 -17.66 -5.23 15.12
C ALA A 225 -17.77 -5.39 13.60
N ARG A 226 -16.66 -5.23 12.85
CA ARG A 226 -16.62 -5.40 11.41
C ARG A 226 -16.95 -6.84 11.02
N VAL A 227 -16.38 -7.84 11.71
CA VAL A 227 -16.74 -9.25 11.53
C VAL A 227 -18.21 -9.52 11.90
N ALA A 228 -18.71 -8.93 12.98
CA ALA A 228 -20.11 -9.11 13.39
C ALA A 228 -21.09 -8.58 12.33
N THR A 229 -20.82 -7.42 11.71
CA THR A 229 -21.66 -6.87 10.64
C THR A 229 -21.68 -7.73 9.36
N LEU A 230 -20.60 -8.45 9.05
CA LEU A 230 -20.60 -9.44 7.97
C LEU A 230 -21.49 -10.65 8.33
N LEU A 231 -21.36 -11.17 9.55
CA LEU A 231 -22.11 -12.34 10.02
C LEU A 231 -23.61 -12.08 10.12
N SER A 232 -24.03 -10.84 10.46
CA SER A 232 -25.44 -10.41 10.47
C SER A 232 -25.99 -10.12 9.07
N GLY A 233 -25.13 -9.93 8.06
CA GLY A 233 -25.53 -9.53 6.71
C GLY A 233 -25.74 -8.02 6.53
N ASP A 234 -25.33 -7.19 7.50
CA ASP A 234 -25.39 -5.72 7.40
C ASP A 234 -24.36 -5.14 6.41
N VAL A 235 -23.31 -5.90 6.11
CA VAL A 235 -22.34 -5.65 5.05
C VAL A 235 -22.10 -6.92 4.23
N ASP A 236 -21.74 -6.76 2.96
CA ASP A 236 -21.53 -7.85 2.02
C ASP A 236 -20.09 -8.32 1.94
N LEU A 237 -19.16 -7.41 2.21
CA LEU A 237 -17.71 -7.60 2.16
C LEU A 237 -17.05 -6.83 3.30
N ILE A 238 -16.06 -7.43 3.94
CA ILE A 238 -15.17 -6.74 4.90
C ILE A 238 -13.71 -6.89 4.51
N ASP A 239 -12.91 -5.91 4.88
CA ASP A 239 -11.45 -5.95 4.75
C ASP A 239 -10.75 -6.31 6.08
N PHE A 240 -9.43 -6.54 6.00
CA PHE A 240 -8.54 -6.77 7.14
C PHE A 240 -9.15 -7.73 8.17
N VAL A 241 -9.55 -8.91 7.69
CA VAL A 241 -10.05 -9.99 8.57
C VAL A 241 -8.97 -10.31 9.61
N PRO A 242 -9.31 -10.28 10.92
CA PRO A 242 -8.36 -10.67 11.96
C PRO A 242 -7.83 -12.09 11.75
N VAL A 243 -6.54 -12.31 11.95
CA VAL A 243 -5.90 -13.60 11.66
C VAL A 243 -6.57 -14.76 12.40
N GLN A 244 -7.03 -14.54 13.63
CA GLN A 244 -7.77 -15.54 14.44
C GLN A 244 -9.17 -15.88 13.89
N ASP A 245 -9.75 -15.00 13.07
CA ASP A 245 -11.09 -15.20 12.50
C ASP A 245 -11.05 -15.85 11.10
N VAL A 246 -9.91 -15.80 10.40
CA VAL A 246 -9.78 -16.30 9.02
C VAL A 246 -10.27 -17.75 8.91
N GLN A 247 -9.78 -18.65 9.76
CA GLN A 247 -10.18 -20.06 9.72
C GLN A 247 -11.67 -20.26 10.03
N ARG A 248 -12.18 -19.54 11.04
CA ARG A 248 -13.61 -19.62 11.42
C ARG A 248 -14.51 -19.16 10.29
N LEU A 249 -14.19 -18.03 9.65
CA LEU A 249 -14.97 -17.50 8.52
C LEU A 249 -14.83 -18.38 7.26
N SER A 250 -13.67 -18.99 7.03
CA SER A 250 -13.47 -19.94 5.92
C SER A 250 -14.31 -21.20 6.05
N ASN A 251 -14.60 -21.62 7.27
CA ASN A 251 -15.42 -22.80 7.55
C ASN A 251 -16.94 -22.52 7.49
N ASP A 252 -17.35 -21.25 7.45
CA ASP A 252 -18.76 -20.87 7.29
C ASP A 252 -19.16 -20.98 5.80
N ALA A 253 -20.07 -21.90 5.50
CA ALA A 253 -20.53 -22.14 4.12
C ALA A 253 -21.18 -20.93 3.44
N ARG A 254 -21.68 -19.96 4.22
CA ARG A 254 -22.29 -18.71 3.72
C ARG A 254 -21.24 -17.71 3.23
N LEU A 255 -19.98 -17.86 3.64
CA LEU A 255 -18.92 -16.91 3.43
C LEU A 255 -17.85 -17.42 2.47
N ALA A 256 -17.13 -16.49 1.85
CA ALA A 256 -15.89 -16.74 1.13
C ALA A 256 -14.81 -15.83 1.72
N VAL A 257 -13.62 -16.39 1.94
CA VAL A 257 -12.44 -15.63 2.38
C VAL A 257 -11.48 -15.50 1.21
N PHE A 258 -11.02 -14.28 0.96
CA PHE A 258 -10.08 -13.91 -0.08
C PHE A 258 -8.80 -13.42 0.57
N GLY A 259 -7.66 -13.77 0.05
CA GLY A 259 -6.39 -13.35 0.65
C GLY A 259 -5.27 -13.26 -0.37
N VAL A 260 -4.38 -12.31 -0.16
CA VAL A 260 -3.21 -12.09 -1.01
C VAL A 260 -1.97 -11.77 -0.17
N ALA A 261 -0.80 -12.23 -0.62
CA ALA A 261 0.47 -11.70 -0.13
C ALA A 261 0.59 -10.24 -0.54
N SER A 262 0.76 -9.37 0.43
CA SER A 262 0.87 -7.93 0.18
C SER A 262 2.30 -7.54 -0.18
N ASN A 263 2.49 -6.29 -0.61
CA ASN A 263 3.81 -5.69 -0.84
C ASN A 263 4.50 -5.26 0.49
N GLY A 264 3.90 -5.59 1.64
CA GLY A 264 4.41 -5.20 2.96
C GLY A 264 5.34 -6.23 3.57
N THR A 265 6.46 -5.75 4.10
CA THR A 265 7.44 -6.55 4.85
C THR A 265 7.52 -6.06 6.28
N ALA A 266 7.34 -6.95 7.26
CA ALA A 266 7.66 -6.69 8.66
C ALA A 266 9.15 -6.91 8.88
N TYR A 267 9.81 -5.99 9.59
CA TYR A 267 11.25 -6.03 9.78
C TYR A 267 11.70 -5.38 11.09
N LEU A 268 12.91 -5.74 11.51
CA LEU A 268 13.64 -5.07 12.59
C LEU A 268 14.66 -4.12 12.01
N PHE A 269 14.82 -2.98 12.67
CA PHE A 269 15.79 -1.98 12.27
C PHE A 269 16.82 -1.74 13.40
N PRO A 270 18.04 -2.30 13.28
CA PRO A 270 19.11 -2.13 14.27
C PRO A 270 19.80 -0.77 14.12
N ASP A 271 20.19 -0.18 15.25
CA ASP A 271 21.10 0.97 15.28
C ASP A 271 22.53 0.55 14.96
N ALA A 272 22.90 0.57 13.70
CA ALA A 272 24.24 0.22 13.23
C ALA A 272 25.21 1.42 13.20
N ALA A 273 24.84 2.59 13.74
CA ALA A 273 25.58 3.85 13.54
C ALA A 273 26.23 4.43 14.79
N ARG A 274 25.57 4.36 15.97
CA ARG A 274 26.01 5.12 17.17
C ARG A 274 26.88 4.30 18.10
N ASP A 275 27.79 4.99 18.80
CA ASP A 275 28.49 4.55 20.01
C ASP A 275 28.32 5.65 21.08
N PRO A 276 27.80 5.35 22.29
CA PRO A 276 27.03 4.15 22.63
C PRO A 276 25.64 4.14 21.98
N SER A 277 25.00 2.96 21.86
CA SER A 277 23.59 2.88 21.50
C SER A 277 22.72 2.87 22.76
N PRO A 278 21.58 3.59 22.80
CA PRO A 278 20.69 3.56 23.96
C PRO A 278 20.11 2.15 24.15
N PHE A 279 19.69 1.81 25.38
CA PHE A 279 19.05 0.53 25.68
C PHE A 279 19.88 -0.74 25.34
N VAL A 280 21.21 -0.59 25.18
CA VAL A 280 22.15 -1.70 25.06
C VAL A 280 23.11 -1.64 26.23
N THR A 281 23.14 -2.70 27.06
CA THR A 281 23.94 -2.75 28.28
C THR A 281 24.61 -4.12 28.42
N ASP A 282 25.64 -4.21 29.28
CA ASP A 282 26.09 -5.51 29.74
C ASP A 282 25.04 -6.18 30.65
N LYS A 283 25.30 -7.41 31.09
CA LYS A 283 24.37 -8.16 31.96
C LYS A 283 24.22 -7.55 33.36
N GLN A 284 25.11 -6.63 33.76
CA GLN A 284 25.05 -5.88 35.00
C GLN A 284 24.30 -4.56 34.86
N GLY A 285 23.86 -4.20 33.66
CA GLY A 285 23.11 -2.98 33.39
C GLY A 285 23.98 -1.76 33.08
N ARG A 286 25.29 -1.90 32.91
CA ARG A 286 26.18 -0.81 32.48
C ARG A 286 26.11 -0.62 31.00
N VAL A 287 26.02 0.63 30.55
CA VAL A 287 26.02 0.98 29.12
C VAL A 287 27.31 0.47 28.47
N LEU A 288 27.18 -0.20 27.35
CA LEU A 288 28.32 -0.62 26.53
C LEU A 288 28.83 0.58 25.74
N GLU A 289 30.11 0.94 25.91
CA GLU A 289 30.75 2.04 25.17
C GLU A 289 30.71 1.80 23.68
N ARG A 290 30.98 0.54 23.26
CA ARG A 290 30.87 0.11 21.86
C ARG A 290 29.54 -0.59 21.63
N ASN A 291 28.78 -0.10 20.68
CA ASN A 291 27.51 -0.68 20.28
C ASN A 291 27.71 -2.02 19.54
N PRO A 292 27.23 -3.17 20.10
CA PRO A 292 27.32 -4.47 19.45
C PRO A 292 26.63 -4.50 18.07
N LEU A 293 25.56 -3.72 17.88
CA LEU A 293 24.78 -3.71 16.63
C LEU A 293 25.54 -3.09 15.44
N ARG A 294 26.68 -2.44 15.66
CA ARG A 294 27.57 -1.98 14.58
C ARG A 294 28.30 -3.13 13.89
N ASP A 295 28.47 -4.27 14.58
CA ASP A 295 29.08 -5.47 14.00
C ASP A 295 28.02 -6.28 13.23
N ALA A 296 28.22 -6.48 11.93
CA ALA A 296 27.33 -7.27 11.08
C ALA A 296 27.16 -8.71 11.57
N ARG A 297 28.19 -9.31 12.22
CA ARG A 297 28.10 -10.65 12.80
C ARG A 297 27.07 -10.71 13.91
N VAL A 298 26.98 -9.68 14.74
CA VAL A 298 25.94 -9.57 15.79
C VAL A 298 24.55 -9.43 15.14
N ARG A 299 24.38 -8.57 14.15
CA ARG A 299 23.09 -8.40 13.46
C ARG A 299 22.64 -9.68 12.76
N ARG A 300 23.58 -10.40 12.12
CA ARG A 300 23.32 -11.73 11.53
C ARG A 300 22.95 -12.78 12.57
N ALA A 301 23.61 -12.78 13.73
CA ALA A 301 23.27 -13.67 14.85
C ALA A 301 21.84 -13.44 15.34
N LEU A 302 21.44 -12.17 15.49
CA LEU A 302 20.06 -11.81 15.84
C LEU A 302 19.07 -12.30 14.78
N SER A 303 19.40 -12.20 13.49
CA SER A 303 18.55 -12.70 12.39
C SER A 303 18.41 -14.22 12.42
N LEU A 304 19.51 -14.96 12.63
CA LEU A 304 19.52 -16.44 12.70
C LEU A 304 18.74 -16.98 13.90
N ALA A 305 18.58 -16.19 14.96
CA ALA A 305 17.83 -16.60 16.15
C ALA A 305 16.31 -16.36 16.05
N ILE A 306 15.81 -15.87 14.91
CA ILE A 306 14.38 -15.66 14.67
C ILE A 306 13.78 -16.89 13.97
N ASN A 307 12.88 -17.61 14.65
CA ASN A 307 12.10 -18.68 14.05
C ASN A 307 10.94 -18.13 13.23
N ARG A 308 11.22 -17.65 12.02
CA ARG A 308 10.23 -16.99 11.14
C ARG A 308 9.06 -17.90 10.78
N GLN A 309 9.34 -19.18 10.48
CA GLN A 309 8.29 -20.15 10.18
C GLN A 309 7.38 -20.36 11.39
N GLY A 310 7.97 -20.52 12.59
CA GLY A 310 7.19 -20.68 13.83
C GLY A 310 6.33 -19.45 14.16
N ILE A 311 6.79 -18.24 13.83
CA ILE A 311 6.00 -17.00 13.95
C ILE A 311 4.80 -17.05 12.98
N VAL A 312 5.04 -17.37 11.71
CA VAL A 312 3.98 -17.45 10.70
C VAL A 312 2.94 -18.49 11.06
N ASP A 313 3.36 -19.68 11.45
CA ASP A 313 2.44 -20.81 11.71
C ASP A 313 1.60 -20.59 12.97
N ARG A 314 2.22 -20.12 14.06
CA ARG A 314 1.58 -20.08 15.39
C ARG A 314 0.96 -18.75 15.75
N LEU A 315 1.61 -17.62 15.39
CA LEU A 315 1.13 -16.30 15.77
C LEU A 315 0.29 -15.66 14.67
N LEU A 316 0.66 -15.91 13.40
CA LEU A 316 -0.08 -15.40 12.26
C LEU A 316 -1.06 -16.43 11.66
N MET A 317 -1.13 -17.66 12.23
CA MET A 317 -2.05 -18.72 11.76
C MET A 317 -1.97 -18.94 10.24
N GLY A 318 -0.76 -18.90 9.67
CA GLY A 318 -0.51 -19.02 8.23
C GLY A 318 -0.84 -17.75 7.42
N GLN A 319 -1.22 -16.64 8.07
CA GLN A 319 -1.50 -15.36 7.40
C GLN A 319 -0.22 -14.52 7.23
N GLY A 320 0.81 -15.12 6.65
CA GLY A 320 2.09 -14.50 6.34
C GLY A 320 3.00 -15.47 5.61
N MET A 321 4.18 -15.00 5.21
CA MET A 321 5.25 -15.83 4.65
C MET A 321 6.59 -15.39 5.25
N PRO A 322 7.50 -16.30 5.65
CA PRO A 322 8.85 -15.93 6.08
C PRO A 322 9.54 -15.04 5.03
N ALA A 323 10.16 -13.95 5.48
CA ALA A 323 10.79 -13.01 4.55
C ALA A 323 12.30 -13.27 4.45
N GLU A 324 12.80 -13.50 3.23
CA GLU A 324 14.22 -13.69 2.92
C GLU A 324 14.89 -12.37 2.49
N GLN A 325 14.12 -11.37 2.05
CA GLN A 325 14.62 -10.07 1.61
C GLN A 325 13.63 -8.93 1.96
N PHE A 326 14.02 -7.70 1.68
CA PHE A 326 13.21 -6.53 1.98
C PHE A 326 12.27 -6.12 0.81
N ALA A 327 11.83 -7.10 0.04
CA ALA A 327 10.84 -6.93 -1.04
C ALA A 327 9.96 -8.18 -1.10
N ALA A 328 8.65 -7.99 -0.97
CA ALA A 328 7.67 -9.07 -0.96
C ALA A 328 7.56 -9.78 -2.34
N PRO A 329 6.99 -11.00 -2.41
CA PRO A 329 6.92 -11.79 -3.66
C PRO A 329 6.26 -11.11 -4.84
N ALA A 330 5.28 -10.23 -4.62
CA ALA A 330 4.58 -9.51 -5.67
C ALA A 330 5.34 -8.28 -6.23
N VAL A 331 6.52 -7.96 -5.67
CA VAL A 331 7.35 -6.83 -6.12
C VAL A 331 8.17 -7.23 -7.34
N ALA A 332 7.98 -6.54 -8.47
CA ALA A 332 8.48 -6.96 -9.77
C ALA A 332 10.02 -6.94 -9.91
N ASP A 333 10.70 -5.99 -9.27
CA ASP A 333 12.16 -5.81 -9.29
C ASP A 333 12.86 -6.39 -8.06
N ARG A 334 12.22 -7.35 -7.38
CA ARG A 334 12.83 -8.05 -6.25
C ARG A 334 14.06 -8.86 -6.69
N ALA A 335 15.03 -9.04 -5.80
CA ALA A 335 16.19 -9.86 -6.11
C ALA A 335 15.75 -11.32 -6.36
N PRO A 336 16.14 -11.93 -7.49
CA PRO A 336 15.90 -13.35 -7.73
C PRO A 336 16.79 -14.20 -6.82
N ASP A 337 16.39 -15.43 -6.55
CA ASP A 337 17.21 -16.50 -5.94
C ASP A 337 17.84 -16.13 -4.58
N MET A 338 17.16 -15.30 -3.79
CA MET A 338 17.56 -15.07 -2.40
C MET A 338 17.31 -16.35 -1.59
N PRO A 339 18.30 -16.80 -0.80
CA PRO A 339 18.12 -18.01 -0.02
C PRO A 339 17.05 -17.80 1.07
N PRO A 340 16.27 -18.84 1.40
CA PRO A 340 15.28 -18.75 2.47
C PRO A 340 15.97 -18.39 3.80
N PRO A 341 15.29 -17.63 4.68
CA PRO A 341 15.88 -17.26 5.95
C PRO A 341 16.13 -18.49 6.82
N ARG A 342 17.34 -18.61 7.34
CA ARG A 342 17.73 -19.73 8.21
C ARG A 342 17.36 -19.44 9.66
N TYR A 343 17.04 -20.51 10.39
CA TYR A 343 16.93 -20.51 11.84
C TYR A 343 18.03 -21.45 12.40
N ASP A 344 19.06 -20.86 13.01
CA ASP A 344 20.26 -21.59 13.41
C ASP A 344 20.88 -20.97 14.66
N LEU A 345 20.52 -21.50 15.83
CA LEU A 345 20.98 -20.98 17.12
C LEU A 345 22.46 -21.22 17.37
N ASP A 346 23.02 -22.29 16.83
CA ASP A 346 24.42 -22.63 17.06
C ASP A 346 25.34 -21.72 16.24
N GLN A 347 24.99 -21.47 14.97
CA GLN A 347 25.67 -20.47 14.17
C GLN A 347 25.54 -19.07 14.78
N ALA A 348 24.34 -18.71 15.29
CA ALA A 348 24.13 -17.43 15.95
C ALA A 348 25.05 -17.24 17.16
N ARG A 349 25.19 -18.27 18.03
CA ARG A 349 26.13 -18.24 19.16
C ARG A 349 27.58 -18.14 18.71
N SER A 350 27.96 -18.81 17.60
CA SER A 350 29.32 -18.74 17.05
C SER A 350 29.64 -17.31 16.63
N LEU A 351 28.75 -16.69 15.87
CA LEU A 351 28.92 -15.30 15.43
C LEU A 351 29.01 -14.30 16.59
N LEU A 352 28.25 -14.51 17.67
CA LEU A 352 28.38 -13.68 18.88
C LEU A 352 29.73 -13.85 19.55
N ARG A 353 30.27 -15.09 19.69
CA ARG A 353 31.61 -15.33 20.22
C ARG A 353 32.69 -14.66 19.38
N GLU A 354 32.60 -14.80 18.04
CA GLU A 354 33.53 -14.20 17.08
C GLU A 354 33.51 -12.67 17.12
N ALA A 355 32.32 -12.09 17.43
CA ALA A 355 32.14 -10.66 17.59
C ALA A 355 32.62 -10.14 18.97
N GLY A 356 33.04 -11.01 19.89
CA GLY A 356 33.50 -10.65 21.24
C GLY A 356 32.41 -10.59 22.31
N TYR A 357 31.24 -11.20 22.05
CA TYR A 357 30.10 -11.24 22.99
C TYR A 357 29.72 -12.69 23.33
N PRO A 358 30.64 -13.53 23.87
CA PRO A 358 30.37 -14.95 24.18
C PRO A 358 29.23 -15.13 25.19
N ASP A 359 29.11 -14.20 26.13
CA ASP A 359 28.07 -14.23 27.17
C ASP A 359 26.82 -13.45 26.77
N GLY A 360 26.83 -12.77 25.61
CA GLY A 360 25.76 -11.90 25.16
C GLY A 360 25.73 -10.55 25.86
N PHE A 361 24.58 -9.88 25.81
CA PHE A 361 24.33 -8.55 26.38
C PHE A 361 22.83 -8.36 26.61
N ARG A 362 22.42 -7.18 27.12
CA ARG A 362 21.01 -6.79 27.25
C ARG A 362 20.62 -5.80 26.17
N ILE A 363 19.38 -5.93 25.66
CA ILE A 363 18.80 -5.01 24.68
C ILE A 363 17.31 -4.81 24.96
N THR A 364 16.79 -3.61 24.62
CA THR A 364 15.35 -3.40 24.50
C THR A 364 14.93 -3.43 23.04
N LEU A 365 13.95 -4.30 22.72
CA LEU A 365 13.25 -4.33 21.45
C LEU A 365 11.97 -3.49 21.57
N HIS A 366 11.88 -2.40 20.81
CA HIS A 366 10.69 -1.55 20.76
C HIS A 366 9.76 -2.05 19.66
N SER A 367 8.49 -2.23 19.99
CA SER A 367 7.44 -2.74 19.10
C SER A 367 6.24 -1.82 19.05
N PRO A 368 5.55 -1.68 17.93
CA PRO A 368 4.23 -1.07 17.91
C PRO A 368 3.20 -1.95 18.64
N ASN A 369 2.03 -1.37 18.92
CA ASN A 369 0.85 -2.07 19.39
C ASN A 369 -0.32 -1.76 18.46
N GLY A 370 -0.77 -2.74 17.68
CA GLY A 370 -1.87 -2.60 16.74
C GLY A 370 -1.51 -1.93 15.40
N TRP A 371 -0.24 -1.97 15.00
CA TRP A 371 0.21 -1.53 13.69
C TRP A 371 0.04 -2.61 12.61
N PHE A 372 0.31 -3.86 12.96
CA PHE A 372 0.06 -5.04 12.14
C PHE A 372 -0.35 -6.23 13.01
N ALA A 373 -0.84 -7.29 12.39
CA ALA A 373 -1.37 -8.45 13.09
C ALA A 373 -0.33 -9.07 14.04
N SER A 374 -0.71 -9.25 15.30
CA SER A 374 0.09 -9.91 16.35
C SER A 374 1.46 -9.27 16.62
N ASP A 375 1.64 -7.99 16.33
CA ASP A 375 2.93 -7.29 16.46
C ASP A 375 3.58 -7.46 17.84
N THR A 376 2.82 -7.33 18.91
CA THR A 376 3.29 -7.54 20.29
C THR A 376 3.77 -8.98 20.53
N ASP A 377 2.99 -9.98 20.09
CA ASP A 377 3.33 -11.40 20.26
C ASP A 377 4.55 -11.78 19.43
N VAL A 378 4.67 -11.23 18.22
CA VAL A 378 5.84 -11.39 17.35
C VAL A 378 7.09 -10.85 18.03
N ALA A 379 7.03 -9.64 18.63
CA ALA A 379 8.15 -9.06 19.37
C ALA A 379 8.57 -9.95 20.56
N GLN A 380 7.63 -10.51 21.30
CA GLN A 380 7.91 -11.44 22.39
C GLN A 380 8.55 -12.74 21.90
N ALA A 381 8.09 -13.30 20.79
CA ALA A 381 8.69 -14.51 20.20
C ALA A 381 10.14 -14.27 19.73
N ILE A 382 10.42 -13.09 19.16
CA ILE A 382 11.77 -12.68 18.78
C ILE A 382 12.66 -12.58 20.01
N ALA A 383 12.19 -11.90 21.07
CA ALA A 383 12.91 -11.73 22.33
C ALA A 383 13.27 -13.09 22.97
N GLN A 384 12.34 -14.05 22.95
CA GLN A 384 12.59 -15.41 23.39
C GLN A 384 13.67 -16.13 22.54
N GLY A 385 13.65 -15.94 21.22
CA GLY A 385 14.68 -16.46 20.32
C GLY A 385 16.07 -15.89 20.66
N TRP A 386 16.17 -14.60 20.89
CA TRP A 386 17.41 -13.92 21.25
C TRP A 386 17.93 -14.33 22.64
N THR A 387 17.03 -14.54 23.61
CA THR A 387 17.42 -15.06 24.94
C THR A 387 18.10 -16.43 24.83
N ARG A 388 17.71 -17.29 23.89
CA ARG A 388 18.34 -18.62 23.68
C ARG A 388 19.79 -18.53 23.18
N ILE A 389 20.20 -17.41 22.63
CA ILE A 389 21.59 -17.16 22.20
C ILE A 389 22.36 -16.25 23.17
N GLY A 390 21.82 -15.98 24.36
CA GLY A 390 22.46 -15.19 25.42
C GLY A 390 22.12 -13.69 25.40
N ILE A 391 21.27 -13.22 24.50
CA ILE A 391 20.85 -11.82 24.45
C ILE A 391 19.59 -11.62 25.30
N GLU A 392 19.75 -11.05 26.50
CA GLU A 392 18.63 -10.73 27.39
C GLU A 392 17.80 -9.58 26.79
N THR A 393 16.58 -9.89 26.37
CA THR A 393 15.77 -8.94 25.62
C THR A 393 14.53 -8.52 26.39
N ARG A 394 14.41 -7.21 26.64
CA ARG A 394 13.17 -6.58 27.11
C ARG A 394 12.36 -6.13 25.91
N VAL A 395 11.06 -6.41 25.89
CA VAL A 395 10.14 -5.85 24.90
C VAL A 395 9.43 -4.64 25.50
N GLU A 396 9.50 -3.52 24.81
CA GLU A 396 8.74 -2.29 25.14
C GLU A 396 7.76 -2.01 24.00
N VAL A 397 6.47 -1.97 24.36
CA VAL A 397 5.37 -1.83 23.38
C VAL A 397 4.80 -0.42 23.45
N LEU A 398 4.66 0.23 22.30
CA LEU A 398 4.26 1.63 22.18
C LEU A 398 3.11 1.81 21.18
N PRO A 399 2.19 2.77 21.41
CA PRO A 399 1.28 3.21 20.36
C PRO A 399 2.07 3.64 19.11
N PRO A 400 1.58 3.33 17.88
CA PRO A 400 2.32 3.60 16.64
C PRO A 400 2.81 5.04 16.48
N ALA A 401 1.98 6.03 16.83
CA ALA A 401 2.37 7.44 16.75
C ALA A 401 3.60 7.75 17.63
N ASN A 402 3.61 7.24 18.88
CA ASN A 402 4.73 7.43 19.80
C ASN A 402 5.99 6.69 19.32
N LEU A 403 5.82 5.44 18.81
CA LEU A 403 6.92 4.68 18.25
C LEU A 403 7.60 5.46 17.12
N PHE A 404 6.84 5.93 16.13
CA PHE A 404 7.42 6.62 14.97
C PHE A 404 8.03 7.97 15.31
N THR A 405 7.45 8.73 16.24
CA THR A 405 8.03 10.00 16.72
C THR A 405 9.39 9.74 17.37
N ARG A 406 9.46 8.80 18.31
CA ARG A 406 10.70 8.44 19.01
C ARG A 406 11.73 7.79 18.09
N ALA A 407 11.30 6.94 17.14
CA ALA A 407 12.19 6.36 16.13
C ALA A 407 12.80 7.45 15.22
N THR A 408 12.02 8.46 14.85
CA THR A 408 12.51 9.62 14.07
C THR A 408 13.50 10.47 14.86
N ALA A 409 13.28 10.60 16.18
CA ALA A 409 14.23 11.22 17.12
C ALA A 409 15.45 10.33 17.43
N ARG A 410 15.52 9.11 16.86
CA ARG A 410 16.61 8.13 17.05
C ARG A 410 16.77 7.68 18.49
N GLU A 411 15.69 7.53 19.23
CA GLU A 411 15.75 7.13 20.64
C GLU A 411 15.98 5.63 20.87
N PHE A 412 15.88 4.80 19.82
CA PHE A 412 15.93 3.34 19.93
C PHE A 412 17.24 2.74 19.43
N SER A 413 17.62 1.59 20.01
CA SER A 413 18.69 0.72 19.47
C SER A 413 18.14 -0.32 18.49
N MET A 414 16.92 -0.76 18.73
CA MET A 414 16.23 -1.75 17.91
C MET A 414 14.73 -1.47 17.95
N PHE A 415 14.09 -1.40 16.80
CA PHE A 415 12.63 -1.36 16.75
C PHE A 415 12.08 -2.20 15.61
N MET A 416 10.84 -2.64 15.76
CA MET A 416 10.09 -3.42 14.77
C MET A 416 9.05 -2.54 14.10
N THR A 417 8.88 -2.71 12.78
CA THR A 417 7.84 -2.01 12.00
C THR A 417 7.58 -2.74 10.67
N THR A 418 6.79 -2.14 9.81
CA THR A 418 6.55 -2.60 8.42
C THR A 418 6.87 -1.51 7.42
N TYR A 419 7.21 -1.91 6.21
CA TYR A 419 7.28 -1.03 5.05
C TYR A 419 6.61 -1.68 3.84
N THR A 420 5.94 -0.87 3.02
CA THR A 420 5.19 -1.33 1.86
C THR A 420 5.59 -0.54 0.63
N SER A 421 5.96 -1.23 -0.43
CA SER A 421 6.28 -0.65 -1.73
C SER A 421 6.09 -1.69 -2.82
N SER A 422 5.67 -1.26 -3.99
CA SER A 422 5.59 -2.12 -5.19
C SER A 422 6.91 -2.17 -5.98
N ILE A 423 7.95 -1.46 -5.52
CA ILE A 423 9.27 -1.39 -6.15
C ILE A 423 10.37 -1.60 -5.11
N ALA A 424 11.24 -2.59 -5.32
CA ALA A 424 12.33 -2.93 -4.41
C ALA A 424 13.39 -1.82 -4.34
N ALA A 425 13.76 -1.23 -5.49
CA ALA A 425 14.68 -0.10 -5.53
C ALA A 425 14.18 1.08 -4.68
N ASN A 426 12.86 1.37 -4.72
CA ASN A 426 12.26 2.40 -3.87
C ASN A 426 12.28 2.01 -2.39
N THR A 427 12.01 0.75 -2.05
CA THR A 427 12.11 0.24 -0.66
C THR A 427 13.51 0.48 -0.10
N LEU A 428 14.55 0.11 -0.84
CA LEU A 428 15.94 0.31 -0.44
C LEU A 428 16.28 1.80 -0.31
N ARG A 429 15.89 2.62 -1.31
CA ARG A 429 16.11 4.06 -1.29
C ARG A 429 15.47 4.75 -0.09
N GLN A 430 14.24 4.38 0.24
CA GLN A 430 13.47 5.03 1.30
C GLN A 430 13.94 4.64 2.70
N VAL A 431 14.29 3.36 2.90
CA VAL A 431 14.51 2.81 4.24
C VAL A 431 15.97 2.55 4.54
N LEU A 432 16.75 2.06 3.56
CA LEU A 432 18.08 1.52 3.84
C LEU A 432 19.23 2.35 3.27
N MET A 433 19.02 3.05 2.15
CA MET A 433 20.06 3.91 1.56
C MET A 433 20.53 4.95 2.57
N THR A 434 21.83 5.25 2.56
CA THR A 434 22.42 6.27 3.42
C THR A 434 21.64 7.58 3.32
N LYS A 435 21.25 8.11 4.48
CA LYS A 435 20.41 9.31 4.55
C LYS A 435 21.12 10.52 3.95
N ASN A 436 20.47 11.15 2.98
CA ASN A 436 20.93 12.38 2.35
C ASN A 436 19.73 13.30 2.09
N ASN A 437 19.69 14.44 2.78
CA ASN A 437 18.58 15.38 2.70
C ASN A 437 18.54 16.14 1.36
N GLU A 438 19.68 16.31 0.67
CA GLU A 438 19.76 17.01 -0.61
C GLU A 438 19.15 16.16 -1.73
N THR A 439 19.50 14.87 -1.79
CA THR A 439 18.97 13.93 -2.77
C THR A 439 17.62 13.33 -2.35
N GLY A 440 17.21 13.50 -1.09
CA GLY A 440 16.03 12.89 -0.50
C GLY A 440 16.15 11.35 -0.38
N ALA A 441 17.37 10.84 -0.25
CA ALA A 441 17.61 9.43 0.05
C ALA A 441 17.44 9.14 1.55
N GLY A 442 16.97 7.95 1.89
CA GLY A 442 16.85 7.46 3.26
C GLY A 442 15.93 8.25 4.19
N PRO A 443 14.75 8.78 3.74
CA PRO A 443 13.87 9.56 4.62
C PRO A 443 13.34 8.73 5.79
N PHE A 444 13.21 7.41 5.62
CA PHE A 444 12.83 6.45 6.67
C PHE A 444 14.00 5.64 7.22
N ASN A 445 15.24 5.95 6.83
CA ASN A 445 16.44 5.38 7.45
C ASN A 445 16.66 6.02 8.84
N ARG A 446 15.76 5.68 9.78
CA ARG A 446 15.73 6.26 11.12
C ARG A 446 16.94 5.87 11.98
N GLN A 447 17.58 4.75 11.68
CA GLN A 447 18.76 4.27 12.40
C GLN A 447 20.08 4.71 11.77
N HIS A 448 20.02 5.49 10.69
CA HIS A 448 21.18 6.00 9.97
C HIS A 448 22.17 4.91 9.55
N TYR A 449 21.65 3.75 9.16
CA TYR A 449 22.45 2.73 8.50
C TYR A 449 23.16 3.34 7.28
N SER A 450 24.41 2.95 7.05
CA SER A 450 25.18 3.41 5.92
C SER A 450 26.09 2.30 5.42
N ASN A 451 26.00 2.00 4.13
CA ASN A 451 26.87 1.04 3.47
C ASN A 451 27.15 1.50 2.03
N PRO A 452 28.30 2.13 1.76
CA PRO A 452 28.63 2.61 0.42
C PRO A 452 28.64 1.53 -0.67
N ALA A 453 28.92 0.26 -0.31
CA ALA A 453 28.91 -0.84 -1.25
C ALA A 453 27.46 -1.19 -1.72
N MET A 454 26.45 -0.94 -0.88
CA MET A 454 25.04 -1.04 -1.24
C MET A 454 24.54 0.21 -1.97
N ASP A 455 24.97 1.39 -1.49
CA ASP A 455 24.50 2.67 -2.02
C ASP A 455 24.90 2.89 -3.48
N ALA A 456 26.11 2.49 -3.88
CA ALA A 456 26.62 2.71 -5.22
C ALA A 456 25.78 2.02 -6.31
N PRO A 457 25.54 0.69 -6.28
CA PRO A 457 24.68 0.04 -7.28
C PRO A 457 23.23 0.52 -7.19
N LEU A 458 22.73 0.88 -6.01
CA LEU A 458 21.37 1.42 -5.87
C LEU A 458 21.24 2.80 -6.52
N ALA A 459 22.20 3.70 -6.31
CA ALA A 459 22.19 5.01 -6.92
C ALA A 459 22.24 4.93 -8.45
N GLU A 460 23.00 3.98 -9.00
CA GLU A 460 23.02 3.70 -10.43
C GLU A 460 21.68 3.13 -10.91
N ALA A 461 21.08 2.17 -10.17
CA ALA A 461 19.78 1.60 -10.51
C ALA A 461 18.68 2.66 -10.62
N LEU A 462 18.66 3.61 -9.70
CA LEU A 462 17.66 4.69 -9.64
C LEU A 462 17.71 5.65 -10.84
N ARG A 463 18.75 5.57 -11.68
CA ARG A 463 18.95 6.41 -12.88
C ARG A 463 19.05 5.59 -14.18
N THR A 464 19.02 4.26 -14.10
CA THR A 464 19.19 3.35 -15.23
C THR A 464 17.86 3.09 -15.92
N MET A 465 17.69 3.54 -17.16
CA MET A 465 16.47 3.35 -17.95
C MET A 465 16.30 1.89 -18.42
N ASP A 466 17.41 1.19 -18.74
CA ASP A 466 17.36 -0.23 -19.10
C ASP A 466 16.88 -1.09 -17.92
N THR A 467 15.76 -1.76 -18.11
CA THR A 467 15.08 -2.54 -17.06
C THR A 467 15.91 -3.71 -16.55
N ASN A 468 16.62 -4.43 -17.43
CA ASN A 468 17.40 -5.61 -17.03
C ASN A 468 18.60 -5.21 -16.19
N ARG A 469 19.33 -4.17 -16.63
CA ARG A 469 20.47 -3.61 -15.89
C ARG A 469 20.01 -3.04 -14.55
N ARG A 470 18.93 -2.27 -14.54
CA ARG A 470 18.32 -1.71 -13.31
C ARG A 470 17.98 -2.79 -12.30
N ASN A 471 17.29 -3.86 -12.74
CA ASN A 471 16.90 -4.95 -11.85
C ASN A 471 18.13 -5.71 -11.32
N ALA A 472 19.18 -5.90 -12.13
CA ALA A 472 20.44 -6.51 -11.68
C ALA A 472 21.13 -5.68 -10.60
N LEU A 473 21.19 -4.36 -10.79
CA LEU A 473 21.76 -3.42 -9.82
C LEU A 473 20.94 -3.36 -8.52
N THR A 474 19.62 -3.34 -8.63
CA THR A 474 18.71 -3.41 -7.47
C THR A 474 18.90 -4.71 -6.69
N ALA A 475 19.00 -5.84 -7.39
CA ALA A 475 19.24 -7.13 -6.77
C ALA A 475 20.62 -7.20 -6.08
N GLN A 476 21.64 -6.60 -6.67
CA GLN A 476 22.97 -6.48 -6.04
C GLN A 476 22.90 -5.68 -4.74
N ALA A 477 22.27 -4.52 -4.77
CA ALA A 477 22.09 -3.67 -3.58
C ALA A 477 21.29 -4.40 -2.49
N MET A 478 20.21 -5.09 -2.87
CA MET A 478 19.39 -5.89 -1.95
C MET A 478 20.21 -6.96 -1.25
N ARG A 479 20.99 -7.75 -1.99
CA ARG A 479 21.86 -8.79 -1.41
C ARG A 479 22.84 -8.20 -0.40
N ILE A 480 23.53 -7.12 -0.76
CA ILE A 480 24.48 -6.46 0.15
C ILE A 480 23.79 -5.99 1.43
N GLY A 481 22.63 -5.31 1.32
CA GLY A 481 21.90 -4.81 2.48
C GLY A 481 21.38 -5.90 3.41
N ILE A 482 20.93 -7.04 2.85
CA ILE A 482 20.45 -8.20 3.62
C ILE A 482 21.62 -8.99 4.22
N ASP A 483 22.70 -9.19 3.47
CA ASP A 483 23.89 -9.88 3.97
C ASP A 483 24.58 -9.11 5.10
N ASP A 484 24.53 -7.80 5.06
CA ASP A 484 24.99 -6.94 6.15
C ASP A 484 23.99 -6.82 7.32
N ALA A 485 22.79 -7.38 7.15
CA ALA A 485 21.67 -7.24 8.09
C ALA A 485 21.40 -5.77 8.48
N GLY A 486 21.47 -4.86 7.51
CA GLY A 486 21.12 -3.45 7.70
C GLY A 486 19.66 -3.28 8.14
N VAL A 487 18.78 -4.14 7.66
CA VAL A 487 17.48 -4.49 8.23
C VAL A 487 17.39 -6.00 8.39
N ILE A 488 16.52 -6.49 9.27
CA ILE A 488 16.27 -7.91 9.46
C ILE A 488 14.81 -8.18 9.09
N PRO A 489 14.51 -8.63 7.86
CA PRO A 489 13.16 -9.03 7.46
C PRO A 489 12.65 -10.19 8.31
N ILE A 490 11.35 -10.16 8.66
CA ILE A 490 10.73 -11.18 9.51
C ILE A 490 9.74 -12.00 8.68
N PHE A 491 8.71 -11.34 8.17
CA PHE A 491 7.71 -11.97 7.30
C PHE A 491 7.09 -10.96 6.34
N TYR A 492 6.55 -11.46 5.25
CA TYR A 492 5.67 -10.72 4.37
C TYR A 492 4.25 -10.79 4.89
N LEU A 493 3.57 -9.63 4.90
CA LEU A 493 2.20 -9.53 5.34
C LEU A 493 1.25 -10.20 4.35
N LYS A 494 0.25 -10.89 4.86
CA LYS A 494 -0.90 -11.33 4.08
C LYS A 494 -2.13 -10.56 4.56
N VAL A 495 -2.92 -10.07 3.62
CA VAL A 495 -4.17 -9.37 3.91
C VAL A 495 -5.33 -10.21 3.44
N SER A 496 -6.38 -10.27 4.24
CA SER A 496 -7.55 -11.09 3.96
C SER A 496 -8.83 -10.26 4.01
N TRP A 497 -9.75 -10.60 3.10
CA TRP A 497 -11.12 -10.10 3.03
C TRP A 497 -12.07 -11.25 3.27
N ALA A 498 -13.29 -10.96 3.70
CA ALA A 498 -14.37 -11.94 3.77
C ALA A 498 -15.65 -11.34 3.21
N GLY A 499 -16.39 -12.13 2.44
CA GLY A 499 -17.64 -11.69 1.82
C GLY A 499 -18.72 -12.76 1.81
N ILE A 500 -19.97 -12.34 1.62
CA ILE A 500 -21.12 -13.25 1.47
C ILE A 500 -20.97 -13.99 0.14
N ARG A 501 -20.82 -15.32 0.20
CA ARG A 501 -20.45 -16.19 -0.94
C ARG A 501 -21.34 -16.02 -2.17
N ASN A 502 -22.65 -15.92 -1.95
CA ASN A 502 -23.65 -15.82 -3.03
C ASN A 502 -23.90 -14.37 -3.48
N LYS A 503 -23.13 -13.41 -2.99
CA LYS A 503 -23.31 -12.00 -3.29
C LYS A 503 -22.07 -11.34 -3.88
N VAL A 504 -20.87 -11.68 -3.40
CA VAL A 504 -19.64 -11.02 -3.84
C VAL A 504 -18.47 -11.98 -4.01
N LYS A 505 -17.76 -11.84 -5.13
CA LYS A 505 -16.37 -12.26 -5.34
C LYS A 505 -15.47 -11.05 -5.23
N TYR A 506 -14.26 -11.25 -4.74
CA TYR A 506 -13.31 -10.16 -4.54
C TYR A 506 -11.92 -10.53 -5.07
N ASP A 507 -11.40 -9.73 -6.00
CA ASP A 507 -10.05 -9.89 -6.57
C ASP A 507 -9.05 -9.14 -5.69
N ALA A 508 -8.54 -9.83 -4.66
CA ALA A 508 -7.61 -9.26 -3.70
C ALA A 508 -6.32 -8.76 -4.37
N SER A 509 -5.97 -7.50 -4.12
CA SER A 509 -4.78 -6.85 -4.69
C SER A 509 -3.67 -6.70 -3.65
N PRO A 510 -2.37 -6.89 -4.02
CA PRO A 510 -1.23 -6.60 -3.15
C PRO A 510 -1.17 -5.16 -2.64
N SER A 511 -1.84 -4.23 -3.29
CA SER A 511 -1.96 -2.82 -2.87
C SER A 511 -2.91 -2.59 -1.69
N TRP A 512 -3.66 -3.60 -1.25
CA TRP A 512 -4.62 -3.60 -0.11
C TRP A 512 -5.83 -2.69 -0.30
N TYR A 513 -6.07 -2.15 -1.47
CA TYR A 513 -7.25 -1.32 -1.69
C TYR A 513 -8.51 -2.15 -1.54
N THR A 514 -9.46 -1.63 -0.78
CA THR A 514 -10.79 -2.23 -0.63
C THR A 514 -11.80 -1.34 -1.32
N ASN A 515 -12.24 -1.73 -2.51
CA ASN A 515 -13.18 -0.95 -3.30
C ASN A 515 -14.02 -1.81 -4.25
N ALA A 516 -15.03 -1.22 -4.86
CA ALA A 516 -15.96 -1.91 -5.74
C ALA A 516 -15.38 -2.28 -7.10
N LEU A 517 -14.25 -1.69 -7.53
CA LEU A 517 -13.59 -2.03 -8.80
C LEU A 517 -13.01 -3.46 -8.78
N LEU A 518 -12.74 -3.98 -7.59
CA LEU A 518 -12.21 -5.32 -7.35
C LEU A 518 -13.29 -6.32 -6.91
N ALA A 519 -14.54 -5.89 -6.84
CA ALA A 519 -15.68 -6.69 -6.41
C ALA A 519 -16.61 -6.99 -7.58
N SER A 520 -16.99 -8.24 -7.74
CA SER A 520 -17.96 -8.67 -8.75
C SER A 520 -19.03 -9.58 -8.14
N PRO A 521 -20.22 -9.70 -8.74
CA PRO A 521 -21.16 -10.77 -8.42
C PRO A 521 -20.53 -12.16 -8.64
N PRO A 522 -21.03 -13.20 -7.97
CA PRO A 522 -20.54 -14.58 -8.11
C PRO A 522 -20.65 -15.15 -9.51
#